data_ec56314c7189e1cd7aa3f54149756169
#
_entry.id   ec56314c7189e1cd7aa3f54149756169
#
_cell.length_a   1.000
_cell.length_b   1.000
_cell.length_c   1.000
_cell.angle_alpha   90.00
_cell.angle_beta   90.00
_cell.angle_gamma   90.00
#
_symmetry.space_group_name_H-M   'P 1'
#
loop_
_entity.id
_entity.type
_entity.pdbx_description
1 polymer ?
#
loop_
_entity_poly.entity_id
_entity_poly.type
_entity_poly.pdbx_seq_one_letter_code
_entity_poly.pdbx_strand_id
1 'polypeptide(L)'
;MRLLVVGRLSGQLATAVKMAMAHGAKVQHVERADQATEQLRRGQGADLLMVDYRIDIAALIAANDAERIHVPVVACGVDADAREAADAIRAGAKEFIPLPPEADLIAAVLSAVADDERPMISADPAMKSVIQLADQVARSEASILITGESGVGKEVMARYLHTHSRRADKAFISVNCAAIPDNLLESELFGHEKGAFTGAVARRIGKFEEADGGTLLLDEISEMDARLQAKLLRAIQERVIDRVGGAKPVSVNIRIIATSNRDLAKAVAEGTFREDLLYRLNVVNLRLPSLRERPGDIAVLADHFVKKYAAANGVPPRAIGAEARRALVGHRWPGNVRELENAMHRAVLLAAGAEIDVDAIRLPDGRPLLGGEGAATAAAATYDAGVAGQAAQVADAVTRSFVGQTVAEMEKTLILDTLSHCLGNRTHAATILGISIRTLRNKLNEYADQGTPIPAPQSGVAAAYGAAG
;
A
#
# COMPACT_ATOMS: atom_id res chain seq x y z
N MET A 1 -6.14 18.22 -11.14
CA MET A 1 -4.95 17.92 -10.34
C MET A 1 -4.44 19.18 -9.66
N ARG A 2 -4.10 19.13 -8.36
CA ARG A 2 -3.52 20.24 -7.58
C ARG A 2 -2.02 20.02 -7.49
N LEU A 3 -1.25 20.95 -8.04
CA LEU A 3 0.21 20.91 -8.05
C LEU A 3 0.76 21.95 -7.09
N LEU A 4 1.55 21.56 -6.11
CA LEU A 4 2.31 22.47 -5.26
C LEU A 4 3.78 22.51 -5.72
N VAL A 5 4.22 23.66 -6.16
CA VAL A 5 5.60 23.90 -6.60
C VAL A 5 6.40 24.47 -5.46
N VAL A 6 7.54 23.84 -5.17
CA VAL A 6 8.44 24.23 -4.09
C VAL A 6 9.80 24.64 -4.66
N GLY A 7 10.14 25.92 -4.54
CA GLY A 7 11.37 26.50 -5.07
C GLY A 7 11.19 27.91 -5.57
N ARG A 8 12.26 28.56 -6.01
CA ARG A 8 12.19 29.91 -6.55
C ARG A 8 11.54 29.92 -7.95
N LEU A 9 10.41 30.59 -8.07
CA LEU A 9 9.65 30.69 -9.33
C LEU A 9 10.36 31.66 -10.29
N SER A 10 11.48 31.23 -10.87
CA SER A 10 12.26 32.03 -11.83
C SER A 10 12.58 31.24 -13.09
N GLY A 11 12.72 31.92 -14.23
CA GLY A 11 13.21 31.34 -15.48
C GLY A 11 12.38 30.11 -15.93
N GLN A 12 13.04 28.99 -16.02
CA GLN A 12 12.51 27.73 -16.58
C GLN A 12 11.43 27.06 -15.72
N LEU A 13 11.53 27.19 -14.38
CA LEU A 13 10.51 26.68 -13.47
C LEU A 13 9.16 27.39 -13.67
N ALA A 14 9.20 28.72 -13.92
CA ALA A 14 7.98 29.47 -14.24
C ALA A 14 7.36 29.03 -15.59
N THR A 15 8.19 28.61 -16.54
CA THR A 15 7.72 28.03 -17.82
C THR A 15 7.06 26.67 -17.59
N ALA A 16 7.67 25.80 -16.78
CA ALA A 16 7.09 24.50 -16.42
C ALA A 16 5.73 24.66 -15.73
N VAL A 17 5.61 25.62 -14.82
CA VAL A 17 4.34 25.96 -14.17
C VAL A 17 3.27 26.38 -15.17
N LYS A 18 3.59 27.26 -16.14
CA LYS A 18 2.65 27.68 -17.18
C LYS A 18 2.19 26.49 -18.04
N MET A 19 3.10 25.57 -18.38
CA MET A 19 2.77 24.35 -19.12
C MET A 19 1.85 23.45 -18.31
N ALA A 20 2.13 23.22 -17.02
CA ALA A 20 1.27 22.45 -16.14
C ALA A 20 -0.14 23.06 -16.04
N MET A 21 -0.25 24.38 -15.93
CA MET A 21 -1.54 25.09 -15.93
C MET A 21 -2.29 24.94 -17.26
N ALA A 22 -1.59 24.97 -18.40
CA ALA A 22 -2.17 24.74 -19.71
C ALA A 22 -2.76 23.32 -19.86
N HIS A 23 -2.19 22.33 -19.14
CA HIS A 23 -2.70 20.97 -19.05
C HIS A 23 -3.72 20.76 -17.91
N GLY A 24 -4.29 21.84 -17.38
CA GLY A 24 -5.39 21.80 -16.40
C GLY A 24 -4.98 21.62 -14.93
N ALA A 25 -3.70 21.72 -14.60
CA ALA A 25 -3.26 21.69 -13.21
C ALA A 25 -3.59 23.00 -12.49
N LYS A 26 -4.14 22.91 -11.27
CA LYS A 26 -4.28 24.06 -10.35
C LYS A 26 -2.97 24.18 -9.58
N VAL A 27 -2.15 25.20 -9.90
CA VAL A 27 -0.81 25.35 -9.34
C VAL A 27 -0.83 26.32 -8.16
N GLN A 28 -0.22 25.90 -7.07
CA GLN A 28 0.17 26.71 -5.92
C GLN A 28 1.69 26.75 -5.83
N HIS A 29 2.25 27.79 -5.23
CA HIS A 29 3.70 27.96 -5.16
C HIS A 29 4.14 28.40 -3.77
N VAL A 30 5.24 27.82 -3.31
CA VAL A 30 6.00 28.24 -2.12
C VAL A 30 7.50 28.19 -2.41
N GLU A 31 8.27 29.02 -1.73
CA GLU A 31 9.71 29.09 -1.98
C GLU A 31 10.53 28.07 -1.18
N ARG A 32 10.00 27.59 -0.05
CA ARG A 32 10.73 26.78 0.93
C ARG A 32 9.97 25.52 1.33
N ALA A 33 10.73 24.49 1.71
CA ALA A 33 10.20 23.21 2.14
C ALA A 33 9.27 23.30 3.37
N ASP A 34 9.64 24.11 4.37
CA ASP A 34 8.83 24.32 5.58
C ASP A 34 7.47 24.97 5.29
N GLN A 35 7.42 25.89 4.32
CA GLN A 35 6.16 26.48 3.85
C GLN A 35 5.28 25.46 3.15
N ALA A 36 5.87 24.52 2.39
CA ALA A 36 5.12 23.45 1.73
C ALA A 36 4.44 22.53 2.77
N THR A 37 5.20 22.06 3.75
CA THR A 37 4.65 21.23 4.84
C THR A 37 3.57 21.99 5.63
N GLU A 38 3.79 23.27 5.95
CA GLU A 38 2.81 24.09 6.66
C GLU A 38 1.52 24.30 5.83
N GLN A 39 1.66 24.52 4.52
CA GLN A 39 0.51 24.67 3.63
C GLN A 39 -0.32 23.38 3.53
N LEU A 40 0.36 22.22 3.42
CA LEU A 40 -0.28 20.91 3.44
C LEU A 40 -0.95 20.63 4.79
N ARG A 41 -0.31 21.00 5.91
CA ARG A 41 -0.87 20.90 7.26
C ARG A 41 -2.16 21.72 7.43
N ARG A 42 -2.27 22.87 6.75
CA ARG A 42 -3.47 23.73 6.75
C ARG A 42 -4.63 23.20 5.89
N GLY A 43 -4.45 22.03 5.27
CA GLY A 43 -5.49 21.42 4.42
C GLY A 43 -5.60 22.01 3.03
N GLN A 44 -4.65 22.83 2.59
CA GLN A 44 -4.54 23.26 1.20
C GLN A 44 -3.88 22.16 0.35
N GLY A 45 -4.40 20.93 0.44
CA GLY A 45 -3.78 19.73 -0.09
C GLY A 45 -3.29 19.84 -1.52
N ALA A 46 -2.25 19.10 -1.85
CA ALA A 46 -1.72 18.92 -3.20
C ALA A 46 -1.81 17.45 -3.60
N ASP A 47 -2.00 17.19 -4.87
CA ASP A 47 -1.99 15.84 -5.43
C ASP A 47 -0.57 15.44 -5.87
N LEU A 48 0.30 16.47 -6.10
CA LEU A 48 1.70 16.33 -6.46
C LEU A 48 2.52 17.50 -5.93
N LEU A 49 3.74 17.24 -5.43
CA LEU A 49 4.77 18.23 -5.18
C LEU A 49 5.80 18.22 -6.32
N MET A 50 6.03 19.38 -6.94
CA MET A 50 7.15 19.60 -7.84
C MET A 50 8.21 20.42 -7.12
N VAL A 51 9.36 19.84 -6.84
CA VAL A 51 10.38 20.40 -5.93
C VAL A 51 11.67 20.67 -6.70
N ASP A 52 12.22 21.89 -6.58
CA ASP A 52 13.55 22.19 -7.10
C ASP A 52 14.59 21.25 -6.42
N TYR A 53 15.40 20.55 -7.22
CA TYR A 53 16.36 19.55 -6.74
C TYR A 53 17.38 20.10 -5.73
N ARG A 54 17.57 21.42 -5.68
CA ARG A 54 18.46 22.12 -4.73
C ARG A 54 17.88 22.18 -3.32
N ILE A 55 16.59 21.87 -3.16
CA ILE A 55 15.93 21.75 -1.86
C ILE A 55 16.21 20.35 -1.31
N ASP A 56 16.41 20.25 -0.01
CA ASP A 56 16.57 18.96 0.65
C ASP A 56 15.25 18.16 0.59
N ILE A 57 15.16 17.33 -0.46
CA ILE A 57 13.97 16.50 -0.74
C ILE A 57 13.78 15.46 0.37
N ALA A 58 14.87 14.87 0.88
CA ALA A 58 14.77 13.87 1.94
C ALA A 58 14.22 14.47 3.23
N ALA A 59 14.68 15.67 3.60
CA ALA A 59 14.15 16.39 4.76
C ALA A 59 12.67 16.80 4.56
N LEU A 60 12.28 17.23 3.36
CA LEU A 60 10.89 17.56 3.04
C LEU A 60 9.97 16.34 3.15
N ILE A 61 10.38 15.20 2.59
CA ILE A 61 9.62 13.95 2.67
C ILE A 61 9.53 13.50 4.13
N ALA A 62 10.63 13.47 4.87
CA ALA A 62 10.64 13.11 6.27
C ALA A 62 9.75 14.03 7.14
N ALA A 63 9.72 15.33 6.86
CA ALA A 63 8.83 16.28 7.53
C ALA A 63 7.36 16.03 7.21
N ASN A 64 7.04 15.72 5.94
CA ASN A 64 5.68 15.36 5.53
C ASN A 64 5.25 14.01 6.13
N ASP A 65 6.13 13.00 6.15
CA ASP A 65 5.85 11.69 6.76
C ASP A 65 5.64 11.78 8.27
N ALA A 66 6.39 12.63 8.97
CA ALA A 66 6.19 12.91 10.40
C ALA A 66 4.80 13.51 10.67
N GLU A 67 4.26 14.29 9.71
CA GLU A 67 2.92 14.84 9.73
C GLU A 67 1.89 13.89 9.08
N ARG A 68 2.31 12.69 8.63
CA ARG A 68 1.49 11.70 7.90
C ARG A 68 0.86 12.26 6.62
N ILE A 69 1.57 13.15 5.96
CA ILE A 69 1.19 13.74 4.68
C ILE A 69 1.92 12.95 3.59
N HIS A 70 1.19 12.13 2.84
CA HIS A 70 1.74 11.30 1.77
C HIS A 70 1.37 11.90 0.41
N VAL A 71 2.13 12.88 -0.04
CA VAL A 71 1.99 13.47 -1.38
C VAL A 71 3.21 13.07 -2.21
N PRO A 72 3.03 12.54 -3.43
CA PRO A 72 4.16 12.20 -4.29
C PRO A 72 5.00 13.42 -4.61
N VAL A 73 6.33 13.24 -4.60
CA VAL A 73 7.31 14.29 -4.90
C VAL A 73 7.99 13.99 -6.23
N VAL A 74 8.01 14.97 -7.12
CA VAL A 74 8.79 14.97 -8.37
C VAL A 74 9.83 16.07 -8.25
N ALA A 75 11.08 15.73 -8.47
CA ALA A 75 12.18 16.70 -8.50
C ALA A 75 12.26 17.38 -9.87
N CYS A 76 12.69 18.62 -9.92
CA CYS A 76 12.96 19.32 -11.16
C CYS A 76 14.18 20.22 -11.06
N GLY A 77 14.86 20.48 -12.17
CA GLY A 77 16.03 21.34 -12.15
C GLY A 77 16.55 21.75 -13.52
N VAL A 78 17.22 22.92 -13.55
CA VAL A 78 17.94 23.46 -14.72
C VAL A 78 19.38 22.99 -14.64
N ASP A 79 19.93 22.47 -15.73
CA ASP A 79 21.33 22.04 -15.86
C ASP A 79 21.77 21.01 -14.81
N ALA A 80 20.83 20.25 -14.26
CA ALA A 80 21.15 19.15 -13.34
C ALA A 80 21.86 18.02 -14.10
N ASP A 81 22.96 17.54 -13.53
CA ASP A 81 23.66 16.38 -14.09
C ASP A 81 22.95 15.06 -13.73
N ALA A 82 23.39 13.98 -14.39
CA ALA A 82 22.77 12.65 -14.16
C ALA A 82 22.94 12.16 -12.71
N ARG A 83 23.96 12.66 -11.98
CA ARG A 83 24.22 12.30 -10.59
C ARG A 83 23.26 13.04 -9.66
N GLU A 84 23.04 14.32 -9.87
CA GLU A 84 22.05 15.12 -9.12
C GLU A 84 20.64 14.63 -9.29
N ALA A 85 20.27 14.23 -10.53
CA ALA A 85 18.98 13.58 -10.80
C ALA A 85 18.85 12.25 -10.06
N ALA A 86 19.90 11.40 -10.08
CA ALA A 86 19.90 10.13 -9.34
C ALA A 86 19.90 10.35 -7.82
N ASP A 87 20.52 11.41 -7.30
CA ASP A 87 20.49 11.75 -5.88
C ASP A 87 19.08 12.20 -5.45
N ALA A 88 18.38 12.96 -6.26
CA ALA A 88 16.99 13.34 -6.02
C ALA A 88 16.05 12.13 -5.95
N ILE A 89 16.22 11.15 -6.85
CA ILE A 89 15.45 9.90 -6.83
C ILE A 89 15.80 9.09 -5.56
N ARG A 90 17.08 8.98 -5.19
CA ARG A 90 17.51 8.31 -3.95
C ARG A 90 16.99 9.01 -2.69
N ALA A 91 16.78 10.32 -2.75
CA ALA A 91 16.17 11.11 -1.68
C ALA A 91 14.66 10.88 -1.54
N GLY A 92 14.04 10.09 -2.45
CA GLY A 92 12.63 9.71 -2.41
C GLY A 92 11.73 10.42 -3.43
N ALA A 93 12.28 11.22 -4.35
CA ALA A 93 11.49 11.71 -5.49
C ALA A 93 11.10 10.53 -6.40
N LYS A 94 9.83 10.52 -6.85
CA LYS A 94 9.32 9.50 -7.77
C LYS A 94 9.90 9.65 -9.18
N GLU A 95 10.19 10.87 -9.59
CA GLU A 95 10.69 11.18 -10.93
C GLU A 95 11.53 12.45 -10.90
N PHE A 96 12.35 12.68 -11.93
CA PHE A 96 13.12 13.90 -12.12
C PHE A 96 12.79 14.53 -13.49
N ILE A 97 12.40 15.81 -13.48
CA ILE A 97 12.09 16.58 -14.69
C ILE A 97 13.25 17.55 -14.99
N PRO A 98 14.04 17.34 -16.05
CA PRO A 98 14.99 18.33 -16.50
C PRO A 98 14.28 19.59 -17.02
N LEU A 99 14.80 20.76 -16.68
CA LEU A 99 14.28 22.05 -17.15
C LEU A 99 15.26 22.68 -18.17
N PRO A 100 14.81 23.23 -19.30
CA PRO A 100 13.43 23.44 -19.75
C PRO A 100 12.74 22.12 -20.09
N PRO A 101 11.51 21.91 -19.62
CA PRO A 101 10.81 20.68 -19.94
C PRO A 101 10.24 20.74 -21.35
N GLU A 102 10.20 19.60 -22.02
CA GLU A 102 9.34 19.41 -23.17
C GLU A 102 7.88 19.32 -22.69
N ALA A 103 6.95 19.93 -23.43
CA ALA A 103 5.54 19.94 -23.04
C ALA A 103 4.98 18.51 -22.86
N ASP A 104 5.40 17.59 -23.72
CA ASP A 104 5.02 16.17 -23.69
C ASP A 104 5.58 15.47 -22.44
N LEU A 105 6.76 15.85 -21.96
CA LEU A 105 7.35 15.29 -20.75
C LEU A 105 6.59 15.70 -19.49
N ILE A 106 6.21 16.99 -19.39
CA ILE A 106 5.36 17.43 -18.27
C ILE A 106 4.01 16.72 -18.31
N ALA A 107 3.36 16.63 -19.48
CA ALA A 107 2.12 15.92 -19.63
C ALA A 107 2.26 14.45 -19.24
N ALA A 108 3.34 13.78 -19.67
CA ALA A 108 3.64 12.38 -19.33
C ALA A 108 3.87 12.17 -17.82
N VAL A 109 4.66 13.04 -17.16
CA VAL A 109 4.92 12.94 -15.72
C VAL A 109 3.66 13.27 -14.92
N LEU A 110 2.92 14.31 -15.31
CA LEU A 110 1.64 14.64 -14.68
C LEU A 110 0.63 13.50 -14.85
N SER A 111 0.61 12.85 -16.01
CA SER A 111 -0.21 11.66 -16.27
C SER A 111 0.31 10.46 -15.48
N ALA A 112 1.60 10.17 -15.47
CA ALA A 112 2.18 9.03 -14.76
C ALA A 112 2.02 9.13 -13.24
N VAL A 113 2.00 10.34 -12.69
CA VAL A 113 1.74 10.57 -11.27
C VAL A 113 0.24 10.67 -10.99
N ALA A 114 -0.56 11.15 -11.95
CA ALA A 114 -2.02 11.03 -11.94
C ALA A 114 -2.47 9.58 -12.22
N ASP A 115 -1.66 8.77 -12.90
CA ASP A 115 -1.83 7.34 -13.17
C ASP A 115 -1.64 6.41 -11.94
N ASP A 116 -1.81 6.91 -10.74
CA ASP A 116 -2.46 6.15 -9.68
C ASP A 116 -3.97 5.90 -10.03
N GLU A 117 -4.42 6.33 -11.19
CA GLU A 117 -5.67 5.92 -11.82
C GLU A 117 -5.54 4.46 -12.25
N ARG A 118 -5.84 3.57 -11.32
CA ARG A 118 -6.10 2.15 -11.64
C ARG A 118 -7.32 2.12 -12.54
N PRO A 119 -7.16 1.89 -13.86
CA PRO A 119 -8.28 1.95 -14.79
C PRO A 119 -9.30 0.87 -14.42
N MET A 120 -10.59 1.19 -14.53
CA MET A 120 -11.65 0.20 -14.38
C MET A 120 -11.66 -0.73 -15.60
N ILE A 121 -10.99 -1.89 -15.47
CA ILE A 121 -10.90 -2.89 -16.54
C ILE A 121 -11.98 -3.93 -16.30
N SER A 122 -12.86 -4.10 -17.28
CA SER A 122 -13.93 -5.10 -17.24
C SER A 122 -14.33 -5.54 -18.65
N ALA A 123 -14.48 -6.84 -18.83
CA ALA A 123 -15.05 -7.48 -20.03
C ALA A 123 -16.31 -8.28 -19.68
N ASP A 124 -16.41 -8.75 -18.43
CA ASP A 124 -17.45 -9.63 -17.96
C ASP A 124 -18.82 -8.93 -17.78
N PRO A 125 -19.93 -9.53 -18.21
CA PRO A 125 -21.28 -8.97 -18.03
C PRO A 125 -21.64 -8.68 -16.57
N ALA A 126 -21.20 -9.51 -15.62
CA ALA A 126 -21.50 -9.32 -14.20
C ALA A 126 -20.93 -8.00 -13.69
N MET A 127 -19.69 -7.68 -14.06
CA MET A 127 -19.08 -6.41 -13.67
C MET A 127 -19.63 -5.22 -14.47
N LYS A 128 -19.95 -5.40 -15.75
CA LYS A 128 -20.58 -4.37 -16.57
C LYS A 128 -21.92 -3.90 -16.00
N SER A 129 -22.72 -4.80 -15.44
CA SER A 129 -23.99 -4.44 -14.78
C SER A 129 -23.75 -3.55 -13.55
N VAL A 130 -22.70 -3.82 -12.78
CA VAL A 130 -22.31 -2.98 -11.63
C VAL A 130 -21.82 -1.61 -12.09
N ILE A 131 -21.03 -1.54 -13.18
CA ILE A 131 -20.57 -0.28 -13.76
C ILE A 131 -21.76 0.54 -14.27
N GLN A 132 -22.72 -0.05 -14.95
CA GLN A 132 -23.94 0.65 -15.38
C GLN A 132 -24.72 1.26 -14.21
N LEU A 133 -24.85 0.53 -13.10
CA LEU A 133 -25.47 1.07 -11.89
C LEU A 133 -24.61 2.20 -11.30
N ALA A 134 -23.28 2.03 -11.28
CA ALA A 134 -22.37 3.06 -10.84
C ALA A 134 -22.51 4.36 -11.65
N ASP A 135 -22.63 4.27 -12.97
CA ASP A 135 -22.85 5.44 -13.86
C ASP A 135 -24.16 6.18 -13.56
N GLN A 136 -25.24 5.42 -13.28
CA GLN A 136 -26.54 6.01 -12.92
C GLN A 136 -26.46 6.84 -11.63
N VAL A 137 -25.69 6.34 -10.63
CA VAL A 137 -25.60 6.98 -9.30
C VAL A 137 -24.39 7.89 -9.13
N ALA A 138 -23.44 7.88 -10.06
CA ALA A 138 -22.21 8.67 -9.96
C ALA A 138 -22.48 10.17 -9.78
N ARG A 139 -23.47 10.70 -10.47
CA ARG A 139 -23.83 12.14 -10.42
C ARG A 139 -24.70 12.53 -9.23
N SER A 140 -25.15 11.58 -8.40
CA SER A 140 -25.93 11.85 -7.20
C SER A 140 -25.03 12.29 -6.04
N GLU A 141 -25.61 13.01 -5.07
CA GLU A 141 -24.93 13.37 -3.81
C GLU A 141 -25.16 12.31 -2.71
N ALA A 142 -25.85 11.22 -3.04
CA ALA A 142 -26.14 10.15 -2.10
C ALA A 142 -24.87 9.45 -1.62
N SER A 143 -24.88 8.99 -0.39
CA SER A 143 -23.86 8.07 0.12
C SER A 143 -23.93 6.73 -0.62
N ILE A 144 -22.80 6.17 -0.94
CA ILE A 144 -22.69 4.90 -1.65
C ILE A 144 -21.88 3.93 -0.79
N LEU A 145 -22.45 2.74 -0.57
CA LEU A 145 -21.77 1.64 0.08
C LEU A 145 -21.32 0.62 -0.99
N ILE A 146 -20.02 0.37 -1.05
CA ILE A 146 -19.44 -0.62 -1.95
C ILE A 146 -19.09 -1.86 -1.14
N THR A 147 -19.71 -2.98 -1.45
CA THR A 147 -19.50 -4.26 -0.74
C THR A 147 -18.85 -5.28 -1.66
N GLY A 148 -18.07 -6.20 -1.08
CA GLY A 148 -17.43 -7.29 -1.80
C GLY A 148 -16.18 -7.78 -1.09
N GLU A 149 -15.69 -8.95 -1.50
CA GLU A 149 -14.51 -9.59 -0.91
C GLU A 149 -13.27 -8.69 -0.97
N SER A 150 -12.28 -9.02 -0.15
CA SER A 150 -10.98 -8.31 -0.20
C SER A 150 -10.33 -8.51 -1.58
N GLY A 151 -9.71 -7.43 -2.11
CA GLY A 151 -9.01 -7.48 -3.39
C GLY A 151 -9.88 -7.47 -4.65
N VAL A 152 -11.22 -7.29 -4.56
CA VAL A 152 -12.11 -7.26 -5.75
C VAL A 152 -12.04 -5.95 -6.54
N GLY A 153 -11.43 -4.87 -5.96
CA GLY A 153 -11.32 -3.55 -6.60
C GLY A 153 -12.30 -2.51 -6.06
N LYS A 154 -12.71 -2.58 -4.78
CA LYS A 154 -13.62 -1.60 -4.15
C LYS A 154 -13.10 -0.17 -4.23
N GLU A 155 -11.81 0.05 -3.98
CA GLU A 155 -11.18 1.37 -4.09
C GLU A 155 -11.19 1.91 -5.52
N VAL A 156 -10.94 1.05 -6.52
CA VAL A 156 -11.01 1.40 -7.93
C VAL A 156 -12.42 1.85 -8.31
N MET A 157 -13.46 1.14 -7.83
CA MET A 157 -14.85 1.53 -8.04
C MET A 157 -15.19 2.85 -7.35
N ALA A 158 -14.68 3.09 -6.13
CA ALA A 158 -14.89 4.36 -5.44
C ALA A 158 -14.28 5.54 -6.21
N ARG A 159 -13.08 5.38 -6.74
CA ARG A 159 -12.41 6.36 -7.59
C ARG A 159 -13.17 6.57 -8.91
N TYR A 160 -13.64 5.49 -9.52
CA TYR A 160 -14.51 5.54 -10.71
C TYR A 160 -15.76 6.40 -10.48
N LEU A 161 -16.46 6.17 -9.35
CA LEU A 161 -17.63 6.97 -8.96
C LEU A 161 -17.31 8.45 -8.77
N HIS A 162 -16.15 8.76 -8.20
CA HIS A 162 -15.71 10.15 -8.02
C HIS A 162 -15.42 10.81 -9.36
N THR A 163 -14.65 10.17 -10.25
CA THR A 163 -14.27 10.73 -11.57
C THR A 163 -15.47 10.96 -12.50
N HIS A 164 -16.56 10.17 -12.33
CA HIS A 164 -17.81 10.33 -13.09
C HIS A 164 -18.86 11.19 -12.36
N SER A 165 -18.50 11.78 -11.22
CA SER A 165 -19.40 12.61 -10.41
C SER A 165 -19.38 14.09 -10.79
N ARG A 166 -20.29 14.87 -10.19
CA ARG A 166 -20.25 16.34 -10.27
C ARG A 166 -19.09 16.96 -9.52
N ARG A 167 -18.35 16.17 -8.73
CA ARG A 167 -17.21 16.57 -7.91
C ARG A 167 -15.88 16.03 -8.45
N ALA A 168 -15.83 15.60 -9.71
CA ALA A 168 -14.65 15.01 -10.34
C ALA A 168 -13.41 15.93 -10.32
N ASP A 169 -13.61 17.26 -10.32
CA ASP A 169 -12.56 18.28 -10.23
C ASP A 169 -12.18 18.66 -8.79
N LYS A 170 -12.83 18.08 -7.80
CA LYS A 170 -12.62 18.34 -6.36
C LYS A 170 -11.71 17.29 -5.72
N ALA A 171 -11.40 17.49 -4.44
CA ALA A 171 -10.59 16.55 -3.68
C ALA A 171 -11.27 15.17 -3.57
N PHE A 172 -10.49 14.11 -3.78
CA PHE A 172 -10.83 12.73 -3.42
C PHE A 172 -9.89 12.29 -2.29
N ILE A 173 -10.42 12.20 -1.10
CA ILE A 173 -9.66 11.81 0.09
C ILE A 173 -10.05 10.41 0.49
N SER A 174 -9.07 9.52 0.65
CA SER A 174 -9.27 8.13 1.07
C SER A 174 -8.68 7.89 2.47
N VAL A 175 -9.44 7.21 3.31
CA VAL A 175 -9.01 6.79 4.65
C VAL A 175 -9.31 5.30 4.81
N ASN A 176 -8.28 4.50 5.08
CA ASN A 176 -8.46 3.10 5.42
C ASN A 176 -8.62 2.98 6.94
N CYS A 177 -9.85 2.60 7.37
CA CYS A 177 -10.20 2.52 8.78
C CYS A 177 -9.52 1.34 9.50
N ALA A 178 -9.13 0.28 8.76
CA ALA A 178 -8.43 -0.86 9.35
C ALA A 178 -6.92 -0.62 9.53
N ALA A 179 -6.33 0.29 8.74
CA ALA A 179 -4.88 0.52 8.77
C ALA A 179 -4.42 1.46 9.89
N ILE A 180 -5.34 2.20 10.52
CA ILE A 180 -5.03 3.23 11.51
C ILE A 180 -5.58 2.78 12.86
N PRO A 181 -4.78 2.77 13.96
CA PRO A 181 -5.29 2.52 15.30
C PRO A 181 -6.41 3.49 15.70
N ASP A 182 -7.44 3.01 16.41
CA ASP A 182 -8.68 3.77 16.71
C ASP A 182 -8.45 5.14 17.33
N ASN A 183 -7.52 5.23 18.30
CA ASN A 183 -7.16 6.49 18.95
C ASN A 183 -6.53 7.52 18.00
N LEU A 184 -5.91 7.08 16.93
CA LEU A 184 -5.33 7.94 15.90
C LEU A 184 -6.35 8.22 14.78
N LEU A 185 -7.21 7.25 14.47
CA LEU A 185 -8.23 7.36 13.43
C LEU A 185 -9.20 8.53 13.74
N GLU A 186 -9.56 8.73 15.01
CA GLU A 186 -10.37 9.86 15.42
C GLU A 186 -9.72 11.20 15.06
N SER A 187 -8.46 11.36 15.43
CA SER A 187 -7.67 12.56 15.13
C SER A 187 -7.42 12.77 13.64
N GLU A 188 -7.21 11.67 12.87
CA GLU A 188 -7.07 11.74 11.42
C GLU A 188 -8.37 12.16 10.72
N LEU A 189 -9.51 11.58 11.11
CA LEU A 189 -10.79 11.89 10.51
C LEU A 189 -11.27 13.31 10.85
N PHE A 190 -11.29 13.65 12.13
CA PHE A 190 -11.94 14.88 12.63
C PHE A 190 -10.97 16.03 12.93
N GLY A 191 -9.65 15.75 12.93
CA GLY A 191 -8.65 16.73 13.35
C GLY A 191 -8.60 16.95 14.86
N HIS A 192 -7.63 17.73 15.31
CA HIS A 192 -7.48 18.05 16.73
C HIS A 192 -7.02 19.50 16.95
N GLU A 193 -7.38 20.05 18.11
CA GLU A 193 -6.84 21.32 18.58
C GLU A 193 -5.53 21.08 19.36
N LYS A 194 -4.71 22.14 19.48
CA LYS A 194 -3.48 22.09 20.27
C LYS A 194 -3.82 21.72 21.72
N GLY A 195 -3.11 20.72 22.25
CA GLY A 195 -3.30 20.26 23.64
C GLY A 195 -4.45 19.24 23.83
N ALA A 196 -5.08 18.76 22.77
CA ALA A 196 -6.20 17.81 22.85
C ALA A 196 -5.80 16.45 23.47
N PHE A 197 -4.55 16.04 23.32
CA PHE A 197 -3.97 14.83 23.93
C PHE A 197 -2.46 14.98 24.07
N THR A 198 -1.81 14.05 24.78
CA THR A 198 -0.35 14.02 24.97
C THR A 198 0.34 13.89 23.62
N GLY A 199 1.06 14.92 23.20
CA GLY A 199 1.70 14.99 21.87
C GLY A 199 0.99 15.88 20.85
N ALA A 200 -0.18 16.44 21.14
CA ALA A 200 -0.85 17.44 20.30
C ALA A 200 -0.19 18.82 20.41
N VAL A 201 1.00 18.96 19.82
CA VAL A 201 1.83 20.19 19.89
C VAL A 201 1.20 21.34 19.09
N ALA A 202 0.53 21.03 17.98
CA ALA A 202 -0.11 21.99 17.10
C ALA A 202 -1.53 21.55 16.76
N ARG A 203 -2.38 22.50 16.28
CA ARG A 203 -3.66 22.19 15.67
C ARG A 203 -3.46 21.46 14.35
N ARG A 204 -4.26 20.43 14.08
CA ARG A 204 -4.28 19.70 12.81
C ARG A 204 -5.70 19.60 12.26
N ILE A 205 -5.80 19.77 10.94
CA ILE A 205 -7.05 19.63 10.19
C ILE A 205 -7.30 18.14 9.95
N GLY A 206 -8.56 17.70 10.08
CA GLY A 206 -8.97 16.33 9.82
C GLY A 206 -9.34 16.09 8.36
N LYS A 207 -9.42 14.80 7.97
CA LYS A 207 -9.77 14.37 6.61
C LYS A 207 -11.17 14.83 6.18
N PHE A 208 -12.09 15.01 7.11
CA PHE A 208 -13.38 15.63 6.81
C PHE A 208 -13.25 17.08 6.32
N GLU A 209 -12.42 17.89 6.97
CA GLU A 209 -12.18 19.25 6.53
C GLU A 209 -11.38 19.31 5.23
N GLU A 210 -10.40 18.40 5.07
CA GLU A 210 -9.59 18.28 3.85
C GLU A 210 -10.43 17.88 2.63
N ALA A 211 -11.47 17.06 2.83
CA ALA A 211 -12.39 16.62 1.81
C ALA A 211 -13.54 17.62 1.53
N ASP A 212 -13.56 18.79 2.18
CA ASP A 212 -14.67 19.74 2.04
C ASP A 212 -14.86 20.17 0.58
N GLY A 213 -16.10 20.16 0.11
CA GLY A 213 -16.47 20.34 -1.30
C GLY A 213 -16.22 19.14 -2.20
N GLY A 214 -15.52 18.11 -1.72
CA GLY A 214 -15.08 16.93 -2.47
C GLY A 214 -15.76 15.61 -2.06
N THR A 215 -15.02 14.52 -2.16
CA THR A 215 -15.47 13.15 -1.82
C THR A 215 -14.54 12.54 -0.79
N LEU A 216 -15.11 11.92 0.25
CA LEU A 216 -14.38 11.14 1.26
C LEU A 216 -14.70 9.66 1.07
N LEU A 217 -13.67 8.86 0.83
CA LEU A 217 -13.73 7.41 0.85
C LEU A 217 -13.35 6.89 2.24
N LEU A 218 -14.27 6.15 2.86
CA LEU A 218 -14.03 5.41 4.10
C LEU A 218 -13.88 3.94 3.75
N ASP A 219 -12.63 3.49 3.61
CA ASP A 219 -12.33 2.11 3.24
C ASP A 219 -12.36 1.21 4.49
N GLU A 220 -12.94 0.02 4.35
CA GLU A 220 -13.12 -0.96 5.43
C GLU A 220 -13.84 -0.40 6.67
N ILE A 221 -14.99 0.26 6.44
CA ILE A 221 -15.80 0.92 7.49
C ILE A 221 -16.24 -0.02 8.62
N SER A 222 -16.33 -1.33 8.34
CA SER A 222 -16.67 -2.37 9.32
C SER A 222 -15.69 -2.49 10.48
N GLU A 223 -14.48 -1.97 10.33
CA GLU A 223 -13.41 -2.04 11.34
C GLU A 223 -13.44 -0.85 12.32
N MET A 224 -14.31 0.14 12.07
CA MET A 224 -14.39 1.35 12.88
C MET A 224 -14.99 1.08 14.27
N ASP A 225 -14.36 1.62 15.31
CA ASP A 225 -14.85 1.58 16.69
C ASP A 225 -16.25 2.22 16.85
N ALA A 226 -17.06 1.71 17.76
CA ALA A 226 -18.44 2.15 17.96
C ALA A 226 -18.57 3.65 18.36
N ARG A 227 -17.56 4.23 19.03
CA ARG A 227 -17.54 5.66 19.38
C ARG A 227 -17.36 6.51 18.15
N LEU A 228 -16.46 6.09 17.24
CA LEU A 228 -16.22 6.77 15.97
C LEU A 228 -17.42 6.65 15.04
N GLN A 229 -18.13 5.52 15.04
CA GLN A 229 -19.38 5.35 14.31
C GLN A 229 -20.43 6.40 14.71
N ALA A 230 -20.54 6.74 16.01
CA ALA A 230 -21.46 7.75 16.48
C ALA A 230 -21.09 9.16 16.00
N LYS A 231 -19.78 9.49 16.01
CA LYS A 231 -19.28 10.78 15.47
C LYS A 231 -19.44 10.87 13.96
N LEU A 232 -19.18 9.78 13.26
CA LEU A 232 -19.39 9.69 11.82
C LEU A 232 -20.86 9.91 11.45
N LEU A 233 -21.79 9.27 12.18
CA LEU A 233 -23.22 9.46 11.97
C LEU A 233 -23.61 10.94 12.08
N ARG A 234 -23.12 11.64 13.11
CA ARG A 234 -23.37 13.06 13.27
C ARG A 234 -22.80 13.87 12.10
N ALA A 235 -21.57 13.58 11.68
CA ALA A 235 -20.95 14.26 10.54
C ALA A 235 -21.76 14.09 9.23
N ILE A 236 -22.35 12.91 9.00
CA ILE A 236 -23.17 12.64 7.82
C ILE A 236 -24.54 13.32 7.92
N GLN A 237 -25.18 13.31 9.10
CA GLN A 237 -26.54 13.83 9.29
C GLN A 237 -26.58 15.35 9.37
N GLU A 238 -25.71 15.93 10.22
CA GLU A 238 -25.71 17.36 10.52
C GLU A 238 -24.77 18.14 9.59
N ARG A 239 -23.91 17.45 8.84
CA ARG A 239 -22.83 18.05 8.03
C ARG A 239 -21.90 18.94 8.84
N VAL A 240 -21.68 18.54 10.08
CA VAL A 240 -20.84 19.24 11.05
C VAL A 240 -19.95 18.24 11.76
N ILE A 241 -18.72 18.63 12.00
CA ILE A 241 -17.75 17.86 12.77
C ILE A 241 -17.23 18.67 13.95
N ASP A 242 -16.82 17.96 15.01
CA ASP A 242 -16.11 18.53 16.15
C ASP A 242 -14.68 18.00 16.16
N ARG A 243 -13.68 18.89 16.19
CA ARG A 243 -12.28 18.48 16.36
C ARG A 243 -12.06 17.92 17.75
N VAL A 244 -11.13 16.98 17.89
CA VAL A 244 -10.74 16.45 19.20
C VAL A 244 -10.20 17.59 20.07
N GLY A 245 -10.76 17.77 21.25
CA GLY A 245 -10.44 18.89 22.17
C GLY A 245 -10.96 20.26 21.72
N GLY A 246 -11.73 20.34 20.64
CA GLY A 246 -12.34 21.56 20.13
C GLY A 246 -13.75 21.80 20.67
N ALA A 247 -14.11 23.05 20.88
CA ALA A 247 -15.47 23.45 21.31
C ALA A 247 -16.31 24.05 20.16
N LYS A 248 -15.71 24.29 18.98
CA LYS A 248 -16.40 24.92 17.86
C LYS A 248 -16.68 23.91 16.77
N PRO A 249 -17.97 23.70 16.42
CA PRO A 249 -18.32 22.84 15.30
C PRO A 249 -17.83 23.43 13.97
N VAL A 250 -17.46 22.58 13.04
CA VAL A 250 -17.00 22.94 11.69
C VAL A 250 -17.98 22.34 10.68
N SER A 251 -18.58 23.18 9.86
CA SER A 251 -19.46 22.72 8.77
C SER A 251 -18.64 22.13 7.63
N VAL A 252 -19.11 21.01 7.07
CA VAL A 252 -18.47 20.31 5.96
C VAL A 252 -19.51 19.87 4.92
N ASN A 253 -19.17 20.00 3.65
CA ASN A 253 -20.00 19.56 2.53
C ASN A 253 -19.31 18.46 1.72
N ILE A 254 -19.48 17.23 2.15
CA ILE A 254 -18.72 16.09 1.64
C ILE A 254 -19.67 15.05 1.05
N ARG A 255 -19.29 14.46 -0.08
CA ARG A 255 -19.89 13.22 -0.57
C ARG A 255 -19.17 12.04 0.09
N ILE A 256 -19.92 11.11 0.69
CA ILE A 256 -19.37 9.93 1.35
C ILE A 256 -19.48 8.71 0.43
N ILE A 257 -18.38 7.99 0.27
CA ILE A 257 -18.34 6.64 -0.28
C ILE A 257 -17.73 5.76 0.82
N ALA A 258 -18.38 4.65 1.15
CA ALA A 258 -17.87 3.70 2.14
C ALA A 258 -17.65 2.33 1.49
N THR A 259 -16.68 1.58 1.98
CA THR A 259 -16.47 0.20 1.53
C THR A 259 -16.52 -0.76 2.72
N SER A 260 -16.91 -2.01 2.46
CA SER A 260 -16.84 -3.09 3.44
C SER A 260 -16.55 -4.43 2.73
N ASN A 261 -15.73 -5.25 3.35
CA ASN A 261 -15.52 -6.65 3.01
C ASN A 261 -16.34 -7.59 3.89
N ARG A 262 -16.99 -7.09 4.95
CA ARG A 262 -17.87 -7.82 5.86
C ARG A 262 -19.33 -7.57 5.54
N ASP A 263 -20.18 -8.49 5.97
CA ASP A 263 -21.63 -8.31 5.97
C ASP A 263 -22.03 -7.36 7.12
N LEU A 264 -22.35 -6.11 6.77
CA LEU A 264 -22.73 -5.10 7.76
C LEU A 264 -24.09 -5.40 8.41
N ALA A 265 -25.03 -6.11 7.75
CA ALA A 265 -26.27 -6.49 8.37
C ALA A 265 -26.02 -7.51 9.50
N LYS A 266 -25.08 -8.44 9.28
CA LYS A 266 -24.63 -9.36 10.33
C LYS A 266 -23.92 -8.61 11.46
N ALA A 267 -23.04 -7.65 11.15
CA ALA A 267 -22.36 -6.83 12.13
C ALA A 267 -23.34 -6.01 13.01
N VAL A 268 -24.45 -5.53 12.43
CA VAL A 268 -25.52 -4.88 13.18
C VAL A 268 -26.21 -5.86 14.12
N ALA A 269 -26.54 -7.08 13.66
CA ALA A 269 -27.15 -8.11 14.50
C ALA A 269 -26.23 -8.54 15.66
N GLU A 270 -24.92 -8.51 15.48
CA GLU A 270 -23.88 -8.80 16.48
C GLU A 270 -23.59 -7.59 17.40
N GLY A 271 -24.16 -6.42 17.14
CA GLY A 271 -23.96 -5.19 17.92
C GLY A 271 -22.59 -4.51 17.72
N THR A 272 -21.80 -4.94 16.70
CA THR A 272 -20.48 -4.38 16.38
C THR A 272 -20.58 -3.18 15.43
N PHE A 273 -21.70 -3.04 14.72
CA PHE A 273 -21.98 -1.90 13.85
C PHE A 273 -23.35 -1.30 14.14
N ARG A 274 -23.45 0.04 14.09
CA ARG A 274 -24.71 0.75 14.39
C ARG A 274 -25.66 0.67 13.19
N GLU A 275 -26.90 0.34 13.46
CA GLU A 275 -27.96 0.25 12.45
C GLU A 275 -28.28 1.61 11.80
N ASP A 276 -28.33 2.68 12.63
CA ASP A 276 -28.61 4.03 12.15
C ASP A 276 -27.52 4.55 11.19
N LEU A 277 -26.27 4.22 11.46
CA LEU A 277 -25.16 4.54 10.56
C LEU A 277 -25.25 3.73 9.24
N LEU A 278 -25.59 2.45 9.32
CA LEU A 278 -25.77 1.61 8.14
C LEU A 278 -26.80 2.22 7.19
N TYR A 279 -27.97 2.63 7.69
CA TYR A 279 -29.00 3.26 6.86
C TYR A 279 -28.56 4.57 6.21
N ARG A 280 -27.66 5.33 6.83
CA ARG A 280 -27.14 6.57 6.27
C ARG A 280 -26.03 6.37 5.24
N LEU A 281 -25.24 5.30 5.37
CA LEU A 281 -24.20 4.94 4.42
C LEU A 281 -24.77 4.17 3.22
N ASN A 282 -25.75 3.28 3.44
CA ASN A 282 -26.29 2.37 2.47
C ASN A 282 -27.52 2.92 1.75
N VAL A 283 -27.42 4.15 1.23
CA VAL A 283 -28.48 4.72 0.37
C VAL A 283 -28.49 4.02 -0.98
N VAL A 284 -27.31 3.72 -1.52
CA VAL A 284 -27.11 2.87 -2.68
C VAL A 284 -26.02 1.86 -2.35
N ASN A 285 -26.31 0.57 -2.59
CA ASN A 285 -25.34 -0.51 -2.45
C ASN A 285 -24.82 -0.95 -3.82
N LEU A 286 -23.48 -0.93 -3.98
CA LEU A 286 -22.80 -1.50 -5.12
C LEU A 286 -22.06 -2.77 -4.68
N ARG A 287 -22.62 -3.94 -4.95
CA ARG A 287 -21.96 -5.21 -4.67
C ARG A 287 -21.03 -5.59 -5.82
N LEU A 288 -19.72 -5.62 -5.57
CA LEU A 288 -18.74 -6.10 -6.53
C LEU A 288 -18.67 -7.62 -6.51
N PRO A 289 -18.81 -8.29 -7.67
CA PRO A 289 -18.65 -9.72 -7.74
C PRO A 289 -17.21 -10.14 -7.48
N SER A 290 -17.01 -11.30 -6.87
CA SER A 290 -15.69 -11.91 -6.73
C SER A 290 -15.11 -12.26 -8.11
N LEU A 291 -13.78 -12.39 -8.21
CA LEU A 291 -13.13 -12.64 -9.50
C LEU A 291 -13.58 -13.96 -10.15
N ARG A 292 -13.88 -14.99 -9.35
CA ARG A 292 -14.43 -16.28 -9.81
C ARG A 292 -15.86 -16.17 -10.39
N GLU A 293 -16.61 -15.12 -10.03
CA GLU A 293 -17.95 -14.84 -10.58
C GLU A 293 -17.90 -14.03 -11.88
N ARG A 294 -16.69 -13.57 -12.28
CA ARG A 294 -16.44 -12.79 -13.51
C ARG A 294 -15.23 -13.32 -14.29
N PRO A 295 -15.28 -14.57 -14.78
CA PRO A 295 -14.15 -15.20 -15.47
C PRO A 295 -13.71 -14.45 -16.73
N GLY A 296 -14.62 -13.70 -17.39
CA GLY A 296 -14.29 -12.86 -18.54
C GLY A 296 -13.30 -11.71 -18.21
N ASP A 297 -13.24 -11.27 -16.96
CA ASP A 297 -12.31 -10.23 -16.54
C ASP A 297 -10.89 -10.78 -16.31
N ILE A 298 -10.73 -12.07 -15.99
CA ILE A 298 -9.43 -12.66 -15.61
C ILE A 298 -8.42 -12.50 -16.74
N ALA A 299 -8.81 -12.81 -17.98
CA ALA A 299 -7.89 -12.74 -19.12
C ALA A 299 -7.46 -11.29 -19.42
N VAL A 300 -8.39 -10.35 -19.43
CA VAL A 300 -8.06 -8.93 -19.73
C VAL A 300 -7.27 -8.28 -18.60
N LEU A 301 -7.54 -8.61 -17.35
CA LEU A 301 -6.77 -8.16 -16.19
C LEU A 301 -5.35 -8.74 -16.23
N ALA A 302 -5.19 -10.03 -16.52
CA ALA A 302 -3.88 -10.67 -16.64
C ALA A 302 -3.03 -10.02 -17.74
N ASP A 303 -3.60 -9.77 -18.92
CA ASP A 303 -2.91 -9.08 -20.02
C ASP A 303 -2.52 -7.64 -19.65
N HIS A 304 -3.39 -6.93 -18.93
CA HIS A 304 -3.09 -5.60 -18.41
C HIS A 304 -1.92 -5.61 -17.43
N PHE A 305 -1.93 -6.53 -16.45
CA PHE A 305 -0.87 -6.62 -15.45
C PHE A 305 0.47 -7.03 -16.06
N VAL A 306 0.47 -7.92 -17.05
CA VAL A 306 1.70 -8.25 -17.78
C VAL A 306 2.29 -7.01 -18.45
N LYS A 307 1.49 -6.21 -19.15
CA LYS A 307 1.95 -4.96 -19.77
C LYS A 307 2.47 -3.97 -18.74
N LYS A 308 1.71 -3.75 -17.66
CA LYS A 308 2.07 -2.86 -16.54
C LYS A 308 3.42 -3.22 -15.94
N TYR A 309 3.59 -4.49 -15.57
CA TYR A 309 4.81 -4.92 -14.88
C TYR A 309 5.99 -5.14 -15.84
N ALA A 310 5.76 -5.46 -17.10
CA ALA A 310 6.82 -5.46 -18.11
C ALA A 310 7.40 -4.05 -18.28
N ALA A 311 6.55 -3.04 -18.40
CA ALA A 311 6.98 -1.63 -18.48
C ALA A 311 7.71 -1.19 -17.20
N ALA A 312 7.17 -1.50 -16.02
CA ALA A 312 7.77 -1.13 -14.73
C ALA A 312 9.15 -1.78 -14.49
N ASN A 313 9.40 -2.97 -15.05
CA ASN A 313 10.68 -3.68 -14.91
C ASN A 313 11.62 -3.50 -16.12
N GLY A 314 11.24 -2.69 -17.12
CA GLY A 314 12.06 -2.46 -18.31
C GLY A 314 12.26 -3.71 -19.18
N VAL A 315 11.34 -4.69 -19.13
CA VAL A 315 11.41 -5.92 -19.94
C VAL A 315 10.31 -5.89 -21.02
N PRO A 316 10.55 -6.54 -22.18
CA PRO A 316 9.52 -6.60 -23.21
C PRO A 316 8.29 -7.38 -22.70
N PRO A 317 7.06 -6.91 -22.99
CA PRO A 317 5.85 -7.64 -22.61
C PRO A 317 5.78 -8.95 -23.38
N ARG A 318 5.57 -10.06 -22.66
CA ARG A 318 5.42 -11.40 -23.22
C ARG A 318 3.95 -11.79 -23.30
N ALA A 319 3.57 -12.57 -24.30
CA ALA A 319 2.22 -13.12 -24.37
C ALA A 319 2.02 -14.19 -23.30
N ILE A 320 0.79 -14.31 -22.78
CA ILE A 320 0.43 -15.41 -21.89
C ILE A 320 0.06 -16.62 -22.75
N GLY A 321 0.74 -17.74 -22.54
CA GLY A 321 0.51 -18.99 -23.26
C GLY A 321 -0.94 -19.51 -23.10
N ALA A 322 -1.43 -20.27 -24.08
CA ALA A 322 -2.82 -20.74 -24.10
C ALA A 322 -3.16 -21.65 -22.90
N GLU A 323 -2.21 -22.47 -22.45
CA GLU A 323 -2.37 -23.32 -21.27
C GLU A 323 -2.43 -22.48 -19.98
N ALA A 324 -1.52 -21.51 -19.86
CA ALA A 324 -1.49 -20.56 -18.76
C ALA A 324 -2.82 -19.76 -18.65
N ARG A 325 -3.37 -19.31 -19.78
CA ARG A 325 -4.69 -18.63 -19.79
C ARG A 325 -5.82 -19.53 -19.27
N ARG A 326 -5.85 -20.80 -19.68
CA ARG A 326 -6.86 -21.76 -19.17
C ARG A 326 -6.71 -21.97 -17.67
N ALA A 327 -5.48 -22.11 -17.19
CA ALA A 327 -5.19 -22.26 -15.77
C ALA A 327 -5.62 -21.03 -14.96
N LEU A 328 -5.33 -19.81 -15.45
CA LEU A 328 -5.74 -18.55 -14.82
C LEU A 328 -7.27 -18.47 -14.67
N VAL A 329 -8.02 -18.78 -15.74
CA VAL A 329 -9.50 -18.75 -15.74
C VAL A 329 -10.08 -19.83 -14.82
N GLY A 330 -9.44 -20.98 -14.70
CA GLY A 330 -9.89 -22.10 -13.85
C GLY A 330 -9.60 -21.92 -12.36
N HIS A 331 -8.73 -21.01 -11.98
CA HIS A 331 -8.36 -20.80 -10.58
C HIS A 331 -9.42 -19.96 -9.82
N ARG A 332 -9.59 -20.25 -8.53
CA ARG A 332 -10.64 -19.62 -7.69
C ARG A 332 -10.33 -18.20 -7.24
N TRP A 333 -9.09 -17.81 -7.20
CA TRP A 333 -8.60 -16.49 -6.79
C TRP A 333 -9.20 -16.00 -5.44
N PRO A 334 -8.91 -16.65 -4.30
CA PRO A 334 -9.42 -16.21 -2.99
C PRO A 334 -9.02 -14.77 -2.63
N GLY A 335 -7.85 -14.31 -3.08
CA GLY A 335 -7.40 -12.91 -2.96
C GLY A 335 -7.83 -12.02 -4.13
N ASN A 336 -8.71 -12.52 -5.02
CA ASN A 336 -9.32 -11.80 -6.13
C ASN A 336 -8.28 -11.11 -7.05
N VAL A 337 -8.54 -9.86 -7.47
CA VAL A 337 -7.68 -9.10 -8.38
C VAL A 337 -6.30 -8.83 -7.79
N ARG A 338 -6.22 -8.61 -6.47
CA ARG A 338 -4.92 -8.39 -5.79
C ARG A 338 -4.02 -9.62 -5.87
N GLU A 339 -4.58 -10.81 -5.75
CA GLU A 339 -3.83 -12.06 -5.89
C GLU A 339 -3.41 -12.30 -7.35
N LEU A 340 -4.32 -12.08 -8.30
CA LEU A 340 -4.02 -12.15 -9.73
C LEU A 340 -2.92 -11.15 -10.13
N GLU A 341 -2.99 -9.91 -9.69
CA GLU A 341 -1.99 -8.87 -9.93
C GLU A 341 -0.60 -9.31 -9.45
N ASN A 342 -0.51 -9.82 -8.21
CA ASN A 342 0.74 -10.32 -7.65
C ASN A 342 1.26 -11.57 -8.37
N ALA A 343 0.38 -12.46 -8.82
CA ALA A 343 0.75 -13.64 -9.61
C ALA A 343 1.33 -13.24 -10.97
N MET A 344 0.70 -12.28 -11.65
CA MET A 344 1.17 -11.76 -12.94
C MET A 344 2.48 -10.98 -12.80
N HIS A 345 2.65 -10.21 -11.74
CA HIS A 345 3.93 -9.54 -11.46
C HIS A 345 5.07 -10.55 -11.32
N ARG A 346 4.88 -11.60 -10.52
CA ARG A 346 5.87 -12.69 -10.40
C ARG A 346 6.11 -13.39 -11.74
N ALA A 347 5.05 -13.67 -12.49
CA ALA A 347 5.16 -14.34 -13.77
C ALA A 347 6.01 -13.54 -14.78
N VAL A 348 5.88 -12.22 -14.83
CA VAL A 348 6.73 -11.34 -15.66
C VAL A 348 8.20 -11.45 -15.29
N LEU A 349 8.50 -11.54 -13.98
CA LEU A 349 9.89 -11.64 -13.47
C LEU A 349 10.50 -13.05 -13.69
N LEU A 350 9.68 -14.10 -13.59
CA LEU A 350 10.15 -15.50 -13.63
C LEU A 350 10.10 -16.14 -15.02
N ALA A 351 9.36 -15.56 -15.97
CA ALA A 351 9.26 -16.12 -17.32
C ALA A 351 10.62 -16.08 -18.03
N ALA A 352 11.14 -17.26 -18.42
CA ALA A 352 12.39 -17.40 -19.15
C ALA A 352 12.19 -17.49 -20.67
N GLY A 353 11.02 -17.94 -21.13
CA GLY A 353 10.69 -18.18 -22.56
C GLY A 353 10.18 -16.94 -23.30
N ALA A 354 9.72 -17.15 -24.53
CA ALA A 354 9.07 -16.13 -25.37
C ALA A 354 7.65 -15.79 -24.88
N GLU A 355 7.02 -16.71 -24.17
CA GLU A 355 5.69 -16.58 -23.58
C GLU A 355 5.75 -16.83 -22.06
N ILE A 356 4.73 -16.37 -21.34
CA ILE A 356 4.49 -16.71 -19.94
C ILE A 356 3.76 -18.05 -19.93
N ASP A 357 4.46 -19.10 -19.53
CA ASP A 357 3.94 -20.44 -19.34
C ASP A 357 3.28 -20.62 -17.95
N VAL A 358 2.68 -21.77 -17.71
CA VAL A 358 2.03 -22.10 -16.44
C VAL A 358 3.04 -22.16 -15.28
N ASP A 359 4.27 -22.63 -15.57
CA ASP A 359 5.32 -22.79 -14.56
C ASP A 359 5.86 -21.45 -14.05
N ALA A 360 5.79 -20.40 -14.87
CA ALA A 360 6.13 -19.04 -14.45
C ALA A 360 5.08 -18.42 -13.51
N ILE A 361 3.83 -18.93 -13.50
CA ILE A 361 2.75 -18.39 -12.66
C ILE A 361 2.78 -19.09 -11.30
N ARG A 362 3.29 -18.38 -10.30
CA ARG A 362 3.40 -18.86 -8.91
C ARG A 362 2.39 -18.20 -7.99
N LEU A 363 1.73 -19.01 -7.16
CA LEU A 363 0.86 -18.55 -6.07
C LEU A 363 1.71 -17.96 -4.92
N PRO A 364 1.09 -17.28 -3.92
CA PRO A 364 1.82 -16.68 -2.79
C PRO A 364 2.68 -17.67 -1.99
N ASP A 365 2.28 -18.95 -1.96
CA ASP A 365 2.99 -20.04 -1.30
C ASP A 365 4.12 -20.65 -2.15
N GLY A 366 4.40 -20.07 -3.34
CA GLY A 366 5.42 -20.54 -4.28
C GLY A 366 5.00 -21.73 -5.16
N ARG A 367 3.81 -22.30 -4.96
CA ARG A 367 3.30 -23.41 -5.78
C ARG A 367 2.93 -22.93 -7.19
N PRO A 368 3.10 -23.78 -8.22
CA PRO A 368 2.61 -23.49 -9.55
C PRO A 368 1.07 -23.47 -9.58
N LEU A 369 0.48 -22.70 -10.48
CA LEU A 369 -0.97 -22.51 -10.58
C LEU A 369 -1.75 -23.80 -10.84
N LEU A 370 -1.19 -24.78 -11.56
CA LEU A 370 -1.77 -26.10 -11.84
C LEU A 370 -1.51 -27.15 -10.73
N GLY A 371 -0.91 -26.79 -9.61
CA GLY A 371 -0.69 -27.68 -8.46
C GLY A 371 -1.93 -27.90 -7.59
N GLY A 372 -3.11 -28.09 -8.19
CA GLY A 372 -4.36 -28.35 -7.49
C GLY A 372 -4.45 -29.78 -6.96
N GLU A 373 -5.15 -29.98 -5.85
CA GLU A 373 -5.32 -31.18 -5.01
C GLU A 373 -5.64 -32.52 -5.72
N GLY A 374 -5.74 -32.56 -7.05
CA GLY A 374 -6.00 -33.77 -7.84
C GLY A 374 -4.77 -34.39 -8.50
N ALA A 375 -3.63 -33.71 -8.57
CA ALA A 375 -2.42 -34.22 -9.26
C ALA A 375 -1.42 -34.92 -8.31
N ALA A 376 -1.65 -34.88 -7.01
CA ALA A 376 -0.77 -35.50 -6.01
C ALA A 376 -0.77 -37.04 -6.04
N THR A 377 -1.72 -37.69 -6.77
CA THR A 377 -1.81 -39.16 -6.82
C THR A 377 -1.31 -39.77 -8.13
N ALA A 378 -1.04 -38.99 -9.19
CA ALA A 378 -0.58 -39.54 -10.47
C ALA A 378 0.88 -39.20 -10.84
N ALA A 379 1.51 -38.20 -10.19
CA ALA A 379 2.90 -37.79 -10.49
C ALA A 379 3.95 -38.40 -9.54
N ALA A 380 3.56 -39.29 -8.62
CA ALA A 380 4.49 -39.96 -7.71
C ALA A 380 5.28 -41.13 -8.36
N ALA A 381 5.17 -41.33 -9.68
CA ALA A 381 5.73 -42.53 -10.31
C ALA A 381 6.92 -42.32 -11.23
N THR A 382 7.39 -41.13 -11.54
CA THR A 382 8.62 -40.95 -12.35
C THR A 382 9.26 -39.58 -12.22
N TYR A 383 9.85 -39.25 -11.05
CA TYR A 383 10.97 -38.32 -11.02
C TYR A 383 12.06 -38.85 -10.11
N ASP A 384 13.16 -39.20 -10.74
CA ASP A 384 14.43 -39.57 -10.12
C ASP A 384 14.84 -38.50 -9.13
N ALA A 385 15.19 -38.92 -7.91
CA ALA A 385 15.47 -38.07 -6.77
C ALA A 385 16.78 -37.29 -6.95
N GLY A 386 16.71 -36.20 -7.72
CA GLY A 386 17.77 -35.21 -7.82
C GLY A 386 17.84 -34.32 -6.57
N VAL A 387 18.99 -33.68 -6.38
CA VAL A 387 19.38 -32.86 -5.22
C VAL A 387 18.29 -31.86 -4.74
N ALA A 388 17.41 -31.40 -5.62
CA ALA A 388 16.30 -30.50 -5.28
C ALA A 388 15.17 -31.17 -4.48
N GLY A 389 14.89 -32.44 -4.71
CA GLY A 389 13.90 -33.22 -3.92
C GLY A 389 14.39 -33.50 -2.51
N GLN A 390 15.68 -33.71 -2.34
CA GLN A 390 16.30 -33.87 -1.00
C GLN A 390 16.28 -32.55 -0.21
N ALA A 391 16.52 -31.40 -0.85
CA ALA A 391 16.45 -30.10 -0.22
C ALA A 391 15.03 -29.75 0.26
N ALA A 392 13.99 -30.08 -0.53
CA ALA A 392 12.60 -29.86 -0.16
C ALA A 392 12.15 -30.76 1.03
N GLN A 393 12.59 -32.02 1.04
CA GLN A 393 12.32 -32.93 2.15
C GLN A 393 13.03 -32.53 3.45
N VAL A 394 14.26 -32.00 3.35
CA VAL A 394 15.00 -31.47 4.50
C VAL A 394 14.33 -30.21 5.05
N ALA A 395 13.85 -29.31 4.18
CA ALA A 395 13.13 -28.11 4.63
C ALA A 395 11.80 -28.43 5.33
N ASP A 396 11.05 -29.41 4.80
CA ASP A 396 9.77 -29.86 5.39
C ASP A 396 10.00 -30.62 6.73
N ALA A 397 11.06 -31.41 6.82
CA ALA A 397 11.47 -32.10 8.05
C ALA A 397 11.93 -31.10 9.13
N VAL A 398 12.66 -30.06 8.76
CA VAL A 398 13.10 -28.99 9.68
C VAL A 398 11.88 -28.20 10.19
N THR A 399 10.92 -27.86 9.33
CA THR A 399 9.71 -27.14 9.75
C THR A 399 8.84 -27.98 10.69
N ARG A 400 8.74 -29.30 10.44
CA ARG A 400 7.97 -30.23 11.31
C ARG A 400 8.66 -30.50 12.64
N SER A 401 9.99 -30.38 12.73
CA SER A 401 10.73 -30.59 13.99
C SER A 401 10.42 -29.51 15.04
N PHE A 402 9.87 -28.39 14.65
CA PHE A 402 9.46 -27.31 15.57
C PHE A 402 8.02 -27.44 16.08
N VAL A 403 7.21 -28.29 15.46
CA VAL A 403 5.81 -28.51 15.88
C VAL A 403 5.78 -29.35 17.15
N GLY A 404 5.29 -28.76 18.26
CA GLY A 404 5.23 -29.38 19.57
C GLY A 404 6.30 -28.92 20.56
N GLN A 405 7.22 -28.05 20.15
CA GLN A 405 8.17 -27.39 21.03
C GLN A 405 7.61 -26.08 21.56
N THR A 406 7.97 -25.73 22.78
CA THR A 406 7.61 -24.41 23.34
C THR A 406 8.51 -23.32 22.77
N VAL A 407 8.02 -22.05 22.79
CA VAL A 407 8.82 -20.90 22.34
C VAL A 407 10.15 -20.78 23.09
N ALA A 408 10.17 -21.15 24.38
CA ALA A 408 11.38 -21.13 25.20
C ALA A 408 12.40 -22.19 24.75
N GLU A 409 11.95 -23.36 24.33
CA GLU A 409 12.82 -24.43 23.82
C GLU A 409 13.40 -24.06 22.46
N MET A 410 12.59 -23.45 21.56
CA MET A 410 13.08 -22.96 20.28
C MET A 410 14.08 -21.82 20.44
N GLU A 411 13.82 -20.88 21.34
CA GLU A 411 14.73 -19.79 21.65
C GLU A 411 16.07 -20.32 22.16
N LYS A 412 16.04 -21.30 23.07
CA LYS A 412 17.23 -21.96 23.61
C LYS A 412 18.06 -22.65 22.54
N THR A 413 17.41 -23.43 21.67
CA THR A 413 18.06 -24.10 20.54
C THR A 413 18.70 -23.08 19.58
N LEU A 414 17.96 -22.05 19.18
CA LEU A 414 18.46 -21.02 18.29
C LEU A 414 19.67 -20.26 18.86
N ILE A 415 19.65 -19.94 20.15
CA ILE A 415 20.77 -19.28 20.84
C ILE A 415 22.02 -20.18 20.88
N LEU A 416 21.88 -21.46 21.21
CA LEU A 416 23.00 -22.40 21.30
C LEU A 416 23.58 -22.72 19.92
N ASP A 417 22.76 -22.91 18.91
CA ASP A 417 23.20 -23.17 17.54
C ASP A 417 23.89 -21.94 16.93
N THR A 418 23.36 -20.75 17.16
CA THR A 418 24.01 -19.49 16.71
C THR A 418 25.36 -19.30 17.42
N LEU A 419 25.45 -19.61 18.72
CA LEU A 419 26.69 -19.52 19.45
C LEU A 419 27.73 -20.55 18.96
N SER A 420 27.30 -21.75 18.64
CA SER A 420 28.15 -22.80 18.03
C SER A 420 28.63 -22.37 16.64
N HIS A 421 27.76 -21.84 15.81
CA HIS A 421 28.11 -21.29 14.49
C HIS A 421 29.13 -20.15 14.58
N CYS A 422 29.04 -19.33 15.62
CA CYS A 422 30.00 -18.25 15.90
C CYS A 422 31.26 -18.72 16.66
N LEU A 423 31.51 -20.01 16.73
CA LEU A 423 32.67 -20.61 17.45
C LEU A 423 32.84 -20.09 18.89
N GLY A 424 31.72 -19.86 19.57
CA GLY A 424 31.65 -19.35 20.93
C GLY A 424 31.83 -17.83 21.08
N ASN A 425 31.88 -17.06 20.00
CA ASN A 425 31.98 -15.61 20.05
C ASN A 425 30.63 -14.96 20.40
N ARG A 426 30.48 -14.60 21.68
CA ARG A 426 29.24 -14.06 22.25
C ARG A 426 28.82 -12.70 21.65
N THR A 427 29.78 -11.87 21.26
CA THR A 427 29.53 -10.55 20.66
C THR A 427 28.92 -10.71 19.27
N HIS A 428 29.51 -11.58 18.45
CA HIS A 428 29.03 -11.88 17.12
C HIS A 428 27.67 -12.59 17.15
N ALA A 429 27.50 -13.57 18.03
CA ALA A 429 26.23 -14.27 18.23
C ALA A 429 25.09 -13.30 18.66
N ALA A 430 25.36 -12.35 19.57
CA ALA A 430 24.38 -11.36 20.00
C ALA A 430 23.94 -10.45 18.84
N THR A 431 24.87 -10.08 17.96
CA THR A 431 24.58 -9.28 16.77
C THR A 431 23.69 -10.03 15.78
N ILE A 432 23.99 -11.31 15.49
CA ILE A 432 23.16 -12.16 14.60
C ILE A 432 21.76 -12.37 15.17
N LEU A 433 21.65 -12.60 16.49
CA LEU A 433 20.37 -12.81 17.18
C LEU A 433 19.55 -11.53 17.40
N GLY A 434 20.11 -10.34 17.09
CA GLY A 434 19.44 -9.07 17.32
C GLY A 434 19.18 -8.73 18.79
N ILE A 435 19.95 -9.30 19.73
CA ILE A 435 19.78 -9.09 21.17
C ILE A 435 21.05 -8.44 21.80
N SER A 436 20.88 -7.82 22.97
CA SER A 436 22.05 -7.25 23.67
C SER A 436 22.98 -8.35 24.19
N ILE A 437 24.30 -8.06 24.23
CA ILE A 437 25.30 -8.98 24.81
C ILE A 437 24.96 -9.31 26.28
N ARG A 438 24.37 -8.38 27.01
CA ARG A 438 23.90 -8.56 28.38
C ARG A 438 22.74 -9.57 28.43
N THR A 439 21.78 -9.45 27.53
CA THR A 439 20.64 -10.39 27.42
C THR A 439 21.15 -11.81 27.10
N LEU A 440 22.07 -11.93 26.14
CA LEU A 440 22.65 -13.20 25.77
C LEU A 440 23.39 -13.86 26.94
N ARG A 441 24.19 -13.09 27.70
CA ARG A 441 24.88 -13.60 28.89
C ARG A 441 23.92 -14.11 29.96
N ASN A 442 22.86 -13.36 30.25
CA ASN A 442 21.88 -13.79 31.27
C ASN A 442 21.20 -15.09 30.84
N LYS A 443 20.81 -15.24 29.59
CA LYS A 443 20.18 -16.46 29.05
C LYS A 443 21.17 -17.64 29.07
N LEU A 444 22.42 -17.45 28.71
CA LEU A 444 23.44 -18.49 28.77
C LEU A 444 23.72 -18.93 30.22
N ASN A 445 23.71 -18.03 31.19
CA ASN A 445 23.84 -18.40 32.61
C ASN A 445 22.63 -19.21 33.08
N GLU A 446 21.42 -18.81 32.74
CA GLU A 446 20.18 -19.54 33.01
C GLU A 446 20.21 -20.97 32.44
N TYR A 447 20.70 -21.13 31.21
CA TYR A 447 20.83 -22.45 30.57
C TYR A 447 21.94 -23.30 31.23
N ALA A 448 23.04 -22.68 31.70
CA ALA A 448 24.07 -23.36 32.46
C ALA A 448 23.54 -23.87 33.80
N ASP A 449 22.74 -23.07 34.51
CA ASP A 449 22.10 -23.44 35.77
C ASP A 449 21.10 -24.61 35.58
N GLN A 450 20.49 -24.70 34.39
CA GLN A 450 19.63 -25.82 33.96
C GLN A 450 20.42 -27.05 33.48
N GLY A 451 21.76 -27.05 33.60
CA GLY A 451 22.60 -28.18 33.23
C GLY A 451 22.88 -28.33 31.73
N THR A 452 22.62 -27.30 30.92
CA THR A 452 22.86 -27.36 29.48
C THR A 452 24.31 -27.03 29.15
N PRO A 453 25.04 -27.87 28.37
CA PRO A 453 26.43 -27.57 27.98
C PRO A 453 26.48 -26.34 27.05
N ILE A 454 27.26 -25.33 27.41
CA ILE A 454 27.45 -24.11 26.62
C ILE A 454 28.75 -24.25 25.83
N PRO A 455 28.74 -24.01 24.50
CA PRO A 455 29.95 -23.99 23.67
C PRO A 455 30.97 -22.99 24.20
N ALA A 456 32.19 -23.48 24.50
CA ALA A 456 33.30 -22.63 24.95
C ALA A 456 33.90 -21.85 23.76
N PRO A 457 34.38 -20.61 23.97
CA PRO A 457 35.06 -19.87 22.92
C PRO A 457 36.35 -20.62 22.53
N GLN A 458 36.50 -20.93 21.24
CA GLN A 458 37.72 -21.49 20.72
C GLN A 458 38.78 -20.37 20.67
N SER A 459 39.76 -20.45 21.56
CA SER A 459 40.93 -19.58 21.59
C SER A 459 41.84 -19.91 20.41
N GLY A 460 41.76 -19.11 19.31
CA GLY A 460 42.68 -19.31 18.19
C GLY A 460 42.38 -18.59 16.87
N VAL A 461 41.34 -17.78 16.71
CA VAL A 461 41.13 -17.04 15.45
C VAL A 461 40.73 -15.58 15.73
N ALA A 462 41.63 -14.85 16.38
CA ALA A 462 41.50 -13.41 16.57
C ALA A 462 42.50 -12.63 15.69
N ALA A 463 42.66 -12.98 14.41
CA ALA A 463 43.59 -12.26 13.52
C ALA A 463 43.31 -12.49 12.02
N ALA A 464 42.08 -12.36 11.54
CA ALA A 464 41.85 -12.41 10.08
C ALA A 464 40.71 -11.56 9.51
N TYR A 465 40.05 -10.68 10.29
CA TYR A 465 39.08 -9.73 9.73
C TYR A 465 39.21 -8.33 10.32
N GLY A 466 40.39 -7.75 10.13
CA GLY A 466 40.67 -6.37 10.53
C GLY A 466 41.63 -5.68 9.55
N ALA A 467 41.38 -5.76 8.21
CA ALA A 467 42.02 -4.93 7.22
C ALA A 467 41.36 -5.11 5.85
N ALA A 468 40.27 -4.43 5.62
CA ALA A 468 39.87 -3.94 4.28
C ALA A 468 38.81 -2.86 4.47
N GLY A 469 39.17 -1.64 4.10
CA GLY A 469 38.66 -0.32 4.22
C GLY A 469 37.20 -0.02 3.99
#